data_b8f2e531a99a0f1c4e68c56d6cc04386
#
_entry.id   b8f2e531a99a0f1c4e68c56d6cc04386
#
_cell.length_a   1.000
_cell.length_b   1.000
_cell.length_c   1.000
_cell.angle_alpha   90.00
_cell.angle_beta   90.00
_cell.angle_gamma   90.00
#
_symmetry.space_group_name_H-M   'P 1'
#
loop_
_entity.id
_entity.type
_entity.pdbx_description
1 polymer ?
#
loop_
_entity_poly.entity_id
_entity_poly.type
_entity_poly.pdbx_seq_one_letter_code
_entity_poly.pdbx_strand_id
1 'polypeptide(L)'
;MKILHTSDWHLGQSLYSYDRTDEYEHFFQQLKEIVRWEMPDALLVSGDIYDVSNPAASVCRMFKDTILELHSLVPDMSIIITAGNHDSASRIDIDRNLWKSSDIHVIGGLDRNEGEFDFSDMIIKVGDKGYVAALPFVNRLLLKRRRGEEDGEAELLARLSEKVESLNKEQLPVVLMAHLAVEDCDREGHREKTIGGFDTVDKSIFGDRFDYVALGHIHKQQKFDNGRIAYSGSPIAISFDEHYPHTVSVVNIEKGKSPDSEELEIKPLRPLHTIPQEGVPFKKALKALEKWPDKDMSYIRLNICQPEDMPVDCMEQAVARAIGKSCRFCTFKVSTTVKRRDEGINQDFHALEFKELSPVDVAESFFMTSGVDEELSREYLKMITELEEELHDEEKAG
;
A
#
# COMPACT_ATOMS: atom_id res chain seq x y z
N MET A 1 7.90 21.39 15.07
CA MET A 1 8.28 20.84 13.74
C MET A 1 7.02 20.64 12.93
N LYS A 2 6.97 21.18 11.72
CA LYS A 2 5.86 20.99 10.76
C LYS A 2 6.29 20.00 9.70
N ILE A 3 5.56 18.92 9.51
CA ILE A 3 5.88 17.91 8.51
C ILE A 3 4.75 17.75 7.50
N LEU A 4 5.08 17.31 6.29
CA LEU A 4 4.13 16.77 5.31
C LEU A 4 4.36 15.27 5.21
N HIS A 5 3.36 14.47 5.58
CA HIS A 5 3.42 13.01 5.58
C HIS A 5 2.59 12.42 4.45
N THR A 6 3.22 11.60 3.63
CA THR A 6 2.62 10.81 2.55
C THR A 6 3.27 9.43 2.48
N SER A 7 2.65 8.47 1.80
CA SER A 7 3.15 7.10 1.62
C SER A 7 2.48 6.43 0.42
N ASP A 8 2.87 5.23 0.10
CA ASP A 8 2.15 4.32 -0.80
C ASP A 8 1.83 4.97 -2.16
N TRP A 9 2.86 5.54 -2.80
CA TRP A 9 2.72 6.19 -4.11
C TRP A 9 2.51 5.20 -5.23
N HIS A 10 3.07 3.99 -5.12
CA HIS A 10 3.00 2.92 -6.12
C HIS A 10 3.27 3.40 -7.53
N LEU A 11 4.34 4.17 -7.73
CA LEU A 11 4.70 4.73 -9.03
C LEU A 11 4.91 3.62 -10.05
N GLY A 12 4.28 3.79 -11.22
CA GLY A 12 4.32 2.82 -12.29
C GLY A 12 3.22 1.75 -12.22
N GLN A 13 2.30 1.83 -11.23
CA GLN A 13 1.12 0.97 -11.21
C GLN A 13 0.28 1.20 -12.47
N SER A 14 -0.23 0.11 -13.03
CA SER A 14 -1.25 0.15 -14.07
C SER A 14 -2.60 -0.28 -13.50
N LEU A 15 -3.67 0.44 -13.81
CA LEU A 15 -5.02 0.06 -13.42
C LEU A 15 -5.72 -0.65 -14.59
N TYR A 16 -5.93 -1.97 -14.48
CA TYR A 16 -6.52 -2.80 -15.57
C TYR A 16 -5.82 -2.59 -16.93
N SER A 17 -4.48 -2.60 -16.93
CA SER A 17 -3.63 -2.36 -18.09
C SER A 17 -3.62 -0.93 -18.64
N TYR A 18 -4.29 0.02 -18.01
CA TYR A 18 -4.18 1.43 -18.36
C TYR A 18 -2.96 2.06 -17.67
N ASP A 19 -2.14 2.74 -18.45
CA ASP A 19 -1.06 3.58 -17.94
C ASP A 19 -1.63 4.76 -17.16
N ARG A 20 -0.99 5.10 -16.04
CA ARG A 20 -1.42 6.14 -15.10
C ARG A 20 -0.44 7.30 -14.96
N THR A 21 0.51 7.43 -15.87
CA THR A 21 1.54 8.47 -15.84
C THR A 21 0.93 9.87 -15.68
N ASP A 22 -0.15 10.18 -16.41
CA ASP A 22 -0.88 11.46 -16.33
C ASP A 22 -1.51 11.71 -14.95
N GLU A 23 -1.93 10.65 -14.25
CA GLU A 23 -2.48 10.74 -12.89
C GLU A 23 -1.40 11.03 -11.86
N TYR A 24 -0.22 10.40 -11.98
CA TYR A 24 0.93 10.71 -11.12
C TYR A 24 1.45 12.13 -11.34
N GLU A 25 1.53 12.60 -12.58
CA GLU A 25 1.89 13.98 -12.90
C GLU A 25 0.89 14.96 -12.26
N HIS A 26 -0.41 14.66 -12.33
CA HIS A 26 -1.46 15.47 -11.70
C HIS A 26 -1.33 15.49 -10.17
N PHE A 27 -1.06 14.35 -9.54
CA PHE A 27 -0.78 14.26 -8.10
C PHE A 27 0.43 15.11 -7.73
N PHE A 28 1.54 14.99 -8.44
CA PHE A 28 2.76 15.72 -8.15
C PHE A 28 2.59 17.23 -8.33
N GLN A 29 1.74 17.69 -9.24
CA GLN A 29 1.42 19.12 -9.32
C GLN A 29 0.70 19.59 -8.03
N GLN A 30 -0.28 18.85 -7.53
CA GLN A 30 -0.95 19.19 -6.28
C GLN A 30 0.03 19.13 -5.09
N LEU A 31 0.87 18.10 -5.02
CA LEU A 31 1.88 17.99 -3.96
C LEU A 31 2.85 19.19 -3.95
N LYS A 32 3.30 19.66 -5.12
CA LYS A 32 4.13 20.86 -5.25
C LYS A 32 3.41 22.13 -4.79
N GLU A 33 2.12 22.25 -5.07
CA GLU A 33 1.31 23.37 -4.58
C GLU A 33 1.17 23.34 -3.07
N ILE A 34 0.91 22.15 -2.48
CA ILE A 34 0.84 21.96 -1.04
C ILE A 34 2.18 22.32 -0.38
N VAL A 35 3.31 21.84 -0.90
CA VAL A 35 4.65 22.13 -0.36
C VAL A 35 4.94 23.64 -0.39
N ARG A 36 4.59 24.34 -1.49
CA ARG A 36 4.75 25.79 -1.57
C ARG A 36 3.92 26.56 -0.55
N TRP A 37 2.71 26.09 -0.31
CA TRP A 37 1.77 26.75 0.59
C TRP A 37 2.10 26.49 2.06
N GLU A 38 2.36 25.22 2.37
CA GLU A 38 2.58 24.78 3.74
C GLU A 38 3.99 25.05 4.27
N MET A 39 4.99 25.13 3.37
CA MET A 39 6.40 25.35 3.73
C MET A 39 6.84 24.43 4.89
N PRO A 40 6.70 23.09 4.77
CA PRO A 40 7.02 22.18 5.86
C PRO A 40 8.52 22.13 6.16
N ASP A 41 8.88 21.85 7.39
CA ASP A 41 10.27 21.60 7.81
C ASP A 41 10.79 20.27 7.23
N ALA A 42 9.90 19.28 7.04
CA ALA A 42 10.24 18.02 6.38
C ALA A 42 9.08 17.43 5.56
N LEU A 43 9.41 16.79 4.45
CA LEU A 43 8.54 15.89 3.68
C LEU A 43 8.92 14.45 4.02
N LEU A 44 7.95 13.66 4.48
CA LEU A 44 8.11 12.24 4.82
C LEU A 44 7.35 11.39 3.81
N VAL A 45 8.06 10.44 3.16
CA VAL A 45 7.46 9.44 2.27
C VAL A 45 7.69 8.06 2.89
N SER A 46 6.66 7.52 3.54
CA SER A 46 6.74 6.33 4.38
C SER A 46 6.52 5.02 3.63
N GLY A 47 7.38 4.73 2.63
CA GLY A 47 7.44 3.46 1.91
C GLY A 47 6.50 3.36 0.70
N ASP A 48 6.67 2.27 -0.04
CA ASP A 48 5.98 1.90 -1.28
C ASP A 48 6.00 3.03 -2.31
N ILE A 49 7.24 3.44 -2.64
CA ILE A 49 7.52 4.45 -3.66
C ILE A 49 7.11 3.94 -5.03
N TYR A 50 7.50 2.70 -5.33
CA TYR A 50 7.23 2.03 -6.59
C TYR A 50 6.24 0.88 -6.40
N ASP A 51 5.47 0.59 -7.46
CA ASP A 51 4.52 -0.55 -7.46
C ASP A 51 5.23 -1.92 -7.52
N VAL A 52 6.44 -1.94 -8.07
CA VAL A 52 7.24 -3.16 -8.23
C VAL A 52 8.71 -2.93 -7.91
N SER A 53 9.39 -3.95 -7.46
CA SER A 53 10.82 -3.90 -7.09
C SER A 53 11.77 -3.56 -8.25
N ASN A 54 11.32 -3.72 -9.51
CA ASN A 54 12.07 -3.36 -10.72
C ASN A 54 11.27 -2.40 -11.62
N PRO A 55 11.11 -1.13 -11.23
CA PRO A 55 10.35 -0.14 -12.00
C PRO A 55 11.03 0.22 -13.32
N ALA A 56 10.23 0.64 -14.31
CA ALA A 56 10.74 1.14 -15.57
C ALA A 56 11.61 2.41 -15.38
N ALA A 57 12.59 2.62 -16.26
CA ALA A 57 13.49 3.77 -16.18
C ALA A 57 12.75 5.13 -16.25
N SER A 58 11.63 5.21 -16.98
CA SER A 58 10.78 6.39 -17.03
C SER A 58 10.14 6.71 -15.69
N VAL A 59 9.70 5.68 -14.96
CA VAL A 59 9.11 5.80 -13.61
C VAL A 59 10.17 6.27 -12.61
N CYS A 60 11.38 5.67 -12.65
CA CYS A 60 12.50 6.12 -11.82
C CYS A 60 12.88 7.59 -12.09
N ARG A 61 12.84 8.01 -13.35
CA ARG A 61 13.10 9.38 -13.74
C ARG A 61 12.04 10.33 -13.18
N MET A 62 10.76 10.01 -13.37
CA MET A 62 9.64 10.79 -12.82
C MET A 62 9.79 11.01 -11.31
N PHE A 63 10.11 9.96 -10.55
CA PHE A 63 10.39 10.06 -9.12
C PHE A 63 11.52 11.06 -8.84
N LYS A 64 12.69 10.86 -9.47
CA LYS A 64 13.87 11.69 -9.22
C LYS A 64 13.63 13.15 -9.58
N ASP A 65 13.03 13.41 -10.74
CA ASP A 65 12.71 14.76 -11.18
C ASP A 65 11.76 15.45 -10.20
N THR A 66 10.72 14.72 -9.74
CA THR A 66 9.77 15.25 -8.76
C THR A 66 10.43 15.59 -7.42
N ILE A 67 11.29 14.72 -6.89
CA ILE A 67 11.97 14.98 -5.60
C ILE A 67 12.89 16.20 -5.71
N LEU A 68 13.64 16.33 -6.81
CA LEU A 68 14.48 17.50 -7.06
C LEU A 68 13.66 18.79 -7.20
N GLU A 69 12.53 18.72 -7.90
CA GLU A 69 11.62 19.86 -8.01
C GLU A 69 11.03 20.27 -6.65
N LEU A 70 10.57 19.31 -5.84
CA LEU A 70 10.07 19.56 -4.48
C LEU A 70 11.12 20.21 -3.59
N HIS A 71 12.36 19.71 -3.62
CA HIS A 71 13.47 20.32 -2.87
C HIS A 71 13.77 21.74 -3.36
N SER A 72 13.73 21.98 -4.66
CA SER A 72 13.99 23.32 -5.23
C SER A 72 12.94 24.38 -4.82
N LEU A 73 11.71 23.95 -4.47
CA LEU A 73 10.65 24.84 -4.02
C LEU A 73 10.88 25.37 -2.59
N VAL A 74 11.41 24.49 -1.71
CA VAL A 74 11.69 24.77 -0.30
C VAL A 74 13.07 24.18 0.03
N PRO A 75 14.17 24.88 -0.27
CA PRO A 75 15.53 24.33 -0.13
C PRO A 75 15.93 23.96 1.31
N ASP A 76 15.26 24.56 2.30
CA ASP A 76 15.51 24.27 3.72
C ASP A 76 14.66 23.10 4.25
N MET A 77 13.80 22.50 3.41
CA MET A 77 13.00 21.35 3.76
C MET A 77 13.81 20.06 3.61
N SER A 78 13.94 19.30 4.69
CA SER A 78 14.48 17.94 4.61
C SER A 78 13.48 17.01 3.91
N ILE A 79 13.93 16.21 2.94
CA ILE A 79 13.10 15.17 2.29
C ILE A 79 13.58 13.82 2.77
N ILE A 80 12.70 13.05 3.42
CA ILE A 80 13.04 11.77 4.02
C ILE A 80 12.13 10.68 3.44
N ILE A 81 12.76 9.68 2.83
CA ILE A 81 12.09 8.63 2.06
C ILE A 81 12.55 7.27 2.58
N THR A 82 11.63 6.39 2.92
CA THR A 82 11.93 5.00 3.29
C THR A 82 11.42 4.04 2.23
N ALA A 83 12.02 2.87 2.10
CA ALA A 83 11.47 1.79 1.29
C ALA A 83 10.29 1.11 1.98
N GLY A 84 9.28 0.71 1.20
CA GLY A 84 8.21 -0.19 1.60
C GLY A 84 8.45 -1.64 1.14
N ASN A 85 7.41 -2.49 1.25
CA ASN A 85 7.54 -3.90 0.88
C ASN A 85 7.54 -4.15 -0.64
N HIS A 86 7.00 -3.23 -1.45
CA HIS A 86 7.08 -3.28 -2.91
C HIS A 86 8.43 -2.81 -3.45
N ASP A 87 9.17 -2.03 -2.67
CA ASP A 87 10.43 -1.45 -3.09
C ASP A 87 11.60 -2.44 -2.99
N SER A 88 12.58 -2.28 -3.87
CA SER A 88 13.89 -2.92 -3.70
C SER A 88 14.81 -2.05 -2.86
N ALA A 89 15.15 -2.49 -1.65
CA ALA A 89 16.03 -1.77 -0.73
C ALA A 89 17.33 -1.30 -1.41
N SER A 90 18.02 -2.20 -2.10
CA SER A 90 19.29 -1.88 -2.79
C SER A 90 19.12 -0.88 -3.93
N ARG A 91 17.98 -0.87 -4.61
CA ARG A 91 17.68 0.08 -5.68
C ARG A 91 17.35 1.46 -5.12
N ILE A 92 16.63 1.52 -4.02
CA ILE A 92 16.36 2.77 -3.31
C ILE A 92 17.66 3.40 -2.80
N ASP A 93 18.58 2.59 -2.28
CA ASP A 93 19.86 3.04 -1.73
C ASP A 93 20.92 3.44 -2.77
N ILE A 94 20.73 3.13 -4.06
CA ILE A 94 21.78 3.25 -5.09
C ILE A 94 22.40 4.66 -5.18
N ASP A 95 21.58 5.69 -4.97
CA ASP A 95 21.99 7.11 -5.05
C ASP A 95 22.00 7.79 -3.66
N ARG A 96 21.92 7.05 -2.54
CA ARG A 96 21.82 7.57 -1.16
C ARG A 96 22.82 8.70 -0.88
N ASN A 97 24.09 8.47 -1.18
CA ASN A 97 25.14 9.45 -0.90
C ASN A 97 25.05 10.72 -1.78
N LEU A 98 24.50 10.60 -2.98
CA LEU A 98 24.28 11.74 -3.87
C LEU A 98 23.15 12.60 -3.31
N TRP A 99 22.05 12.01 -2.93
CA TRP A 99 20.88 12.67 -2.36
C TRP A 99 21.18 13.41 -1.06
N LYS A 100 21.98 12.81 -0.19
CA LYS A 100 22.34 13.36 1.13
C LYS A 100 23.00 14.75 1.04
N SER A 101 23.69 15.07 -0.06
CA SER A 101 24.31 16.40 -0.27
C SER A 101 23.28 17.54 -0.40
N SER A 102 22.01 17.21 -0.67
CA SER A 102 20.90 18.15 -0.82
C SER A 102 19.87 18.00 0.30
N ASP A 103 20.23 17.50 1.46
CA ASP A 103 19.31 17.21 2.58
C ASP A 103 18.12 16.31 2.18
N ILE A 104 18.35 15.42 1.20
CA ILE A 104 17.43 14.37 0.78
C ILE A 104 17.97 13.06 1.30
N HIS A 105 17.23 12.41 2.19
CA HIS A 105 17.61 11.18 2.88
C HIS A 105 16.77 10.03 2.37
N VAL A 106 17.43 9.05 1.75
CA VAL A 106 16.76 7.88 1.17
C VAL A 106 17.27 6.64 1.88
N ILE A 107 16.38 5.88 2.52
CA ILE A 107 16.71 4.71 3.35
C ILE A 107 15.99 3.48 2.77
N GLY A 108 16.75 2.63 2.07
CA GLY A 108 16.22 1.42 1.45
C GLY A 108 16.17 0.22 2.39
N GLY A 109 17.16 0.08 3.27
CA GLY A 109 17.27 -1.08 4.14
C GLY A 109 18.01 -0.80 5.45
N LEU A 110 18.08 -1.85 6.29
CA LEU A 110 18.84 -1.83 7.54
C LEU A 110 20.32 -2.10 7.26
N ASP A 111 21.16 -1.14 7.56
CA ASP A 111 22.59 -1.34 7.53
C ASP A 111 23.08 -2.11 8.78
N ARG A 112 24.16 -2.88 8.62
CA ARG A 112 24.80 -3.59 9.72
C ARG A 112 26.30 -3.28 9.74
N ASN A 113 26.80 -3.01 10.93
CA ASN A 113 28.23 -2.88 11.19
C ASN A 113 28.64 -3.92 12.22
N GLU A 114 29.63 -4.77 11.88
CA GLU A 114 30.11 -5.86 12.75
C GLU A 114 28.99 -6.80 13.27
N GLY A 115 27.92 -6.96 12.48
CA GLY A 115 26.77 -7.81 12.80
C GLY A 115 25.66 -7.12 13.62
N GLU A 116 25.88 -5.92 14.14
CA GLU A 116 24.89 -5.09 14.83
C GLU A 116 24.22 -4.12 13.85
N PHE A 117 22.94 -3.70 14.15
CA PHE A 117 22.27 -2.69 13.35
C PHE A 117 22.96 -1.33 13.50
N ASP A 118 23.23 -0.69 12.37
CA ASP A 118 23.73 0.69 12.31
C ASP A 118 22.57 1.65 11.97
N PHE A 119 22.23 2.52 12.92
CA PHE A 119 21.16 3.50 12.79
C PHE A 119 21.67 4.88 12.38
N SER A 120 22.93 5.05 12.02
CA SER A 120 23.56 6.37 11.81
C SER A 120 22.90 7.14 10.68
N ASP A 121 22.54 6.48 9.58
CA ASP A 121 21.87 7.10 8.43
C ASP A 121 20.33 7.15 8.56
N MET A 122 19.77 6.48 9.57
CA MET A 122 18.33 6.42 9.82
C MET A 122 17.83 7.50 10.77
N ILE A 123 18.73 8.21 11.46
CA ILE A 123 18.39 9.26 12.42
C ILE A 123 18.77 10.60 11.83
N ILE A 124 17.78 11.32 11.35
CA ILE A 124 17.93 12.59 10.65
C ILE A 124 17.54 13.74 11.59
N LYS A 125 18.43 14.71 11.77
CA LYS A 125 18.12 15.95 12.48
C LYS A 125 17.56 16.96 11.47
N VAL A 126 16.31 17.35 11.62
CA VAL A 126 15.63 18.35 10.79
C VAL A 126 15.92 19.74 11.35
N GLY A 127 16.98 20.36 10.88
CA GLY A 127 17.45 21.67 11.37
C GLY A 127 17.54 21.72 12.90
N ASP A 128 16.88 22.71 13.49
CA ASP A 128 16.69 22.89 14.94
C ASP A 128 15.28 22.52 15.41
N LYS A 129 14.48 21.83 14.56
CA LYS A 129 13.06 21.58 14.77
C LYS A 129 12.76 20.23 15.40
N GLY A 130 13.56 19.19 15.11
CA GLY A 130 13.30 17.86 15.61
C GLY A 130 14.19 16.78 15.02
N TYR A 131 13.85 15.54 15.33
CA TYR A 131 14.49 14.35 14.77
C TYR A 131 13.47 13.46 14.09
N VAL A 132 13.89 12.82 13.01
CA VAL A 132 13.15 11.76 12.32
C VAL A 132 13.96 10.48 12.37
N ALA A 133 13.37 9.42 12.95
CA ALA A 133 13.89 8.07 12.92
C ALA A 133 13.22 7.35 11.74
N ALA A 134 13.93 7.17 10.65
CA ALA A 134 13.40 6.66 9.39
C ALA A 134 13.64 5.16 9.27
N LEU A 135 12.68 4.33 9.70
CA LEU A 135 12.74 2.88 9.60
C LEU A 135 12.11 2.42 8.29
N PRO A 136 12.87 1.82 7.35
CA PRO A 136 12.30 1.23 6.14
C PRO A 136 11.53 -0.05 6.46
N PHE A 137 10.83 -0.62 5.49
CA PHE A 137 10.26 -1.95 5.61
C PHE A 137 11.31 -2.99 5.97
N VAL A 138 11.02 -3.78 6.99
CA VAL A 138 11.91 -4.84 7.47
C VAL A 138 11.21 -6.19 7.33
N ASN A 139 11.79 -7.06 6.52
CA ASN A 139 11.32 -8.43 6.47
C ASN A 139 11.66 -9.12 7.81
N ARG A 140 10.65 -9.68 8.49
CA ARG A 140 10.81 -10.41 9.77
C ARG A 140 11.86 -11.52 9.72
N LEU A 141 12.04 -12.15 8.56
CA LEU A 141 13.08 -13.18 8.41
C LEU A 141 14.49 -12.62 8.65
N LEU A 142 14.72 -11.33 8.36
CA LEU A 142 15.99 -10.66 8.62
C LEU A 142 16.20 -10.31 10.09
N LEU A 143 15.15 -10.27 10.90
CA LEU A 143 15.20 -10.00 12.35
C LEU A 143 15.47 -11.26 13.16
N LYS A 144 15.09 -12.46 12.67
CA LYS A 144 15.27 -13.73 13.37
C LYS A 144 16.77 -14.07 13.45
N ARG A 145 17.38 -13.79 14.60
CA ARG A 145 18.80 -14.14 14.87
C ARG A 145 19.02 -15.60 15.27
N ARG A 146 18.07 -16.27 15.95
CA ARG A 146 18.14 -17.69 16.35
C ARG A 146 16.73 -18.23 16.66
N ARG A 147 16.55 -19.56 16.58
CA ARG A 147 15.32 -20.24 17.03
C ARG A 147 15.01 -19.89 18.49
N GLY A 148 13.92 -19.18 18.73
CA GLY A 148 13.36 -18.93 20.08
C GLY A 148 13.29 -17.45 20.53
N GLU A 149 13.71 -16.46 19.74
CA GLU A 149 13.56 -15.03 20.04
C GLU A 149 12.35 -14.46 19.28
N GLU A 150 11.31 -14.06 20.02
CA GLU A 150 9.99 -13.72 19.45
C GLU A 150 9.79 -12.24 19.11
N ASP A 151 10.64 -11.29 19.50
CA ASP A 151 10.31 -9.86 19.42
C ASP A 151 11.35 -9.02 18.65
N GLY A 152 11.70 -9.41 17.43
CA GLY A 152 12.69 -8.69 16.63
C GLY A 152 12.33 -7.23 16.34
N GLU A 153 11.03 -6.91 16.09
CA GLU A 153 10.60 -5.54 15.78
C GLU A 153 10.58 -4.65 17.01
N ALA A 154 10.07 -5.13 18.14
CA ALA A 154 10.05 -4.38 19.40
C ALA A 154 11.47 -4.07 19.89
N GLU A 155 12.39 -5.03 19.83
CA GLU A 155 13.80 -4.82 20.16
C GLU A 155 14.45 -3.80 19.20
N LEU A 156 14.21 -3.91 17.89
CA LEU A 156 14.73 -2.98 16.89
C LEU A 156 14.28 -1.55 17.18
N LEU A 157 12.97 -1.34 17.43
CA LEU A 157 12.42 -0.02 17.78
C LEU A 157 12.95 0.51 19.10
N ALA A 158 13.11 -0.34 20.12
CA ALA A 158 13.70 0.06 21.40
C ALA A 158 15.14 0.56 21.21
N ARG A 159 15.98 -0.18 20.49
CA ARG A 159 17.37 0.21 20.19
C ARG A 159 17.45 1.49 19.35
N LEU A 160 16.57 1.64 18.34
CA LEU A 160 16.48 2.85 17.53
C LEU A 160 16.11 4.05 18.41
N SER A 161 15.10 3.92 19.27
CA SER A 161 14.66 5.00 20.15
C SER A 161 15.75 5.39 21.17
N GLU A 162 16.48 4.44 21.77
CA GLU A 162 17.62 4.69 22.64
C GLU A 162 18.74 5.45 21.92
N LYS A 163 18.99 5.11 20.67
CA LYS A 163 19.98 5.82 19.86
C LYS A 163 19.55 7.26 19.59
N VAL A 164 18.26 7.50 19.24
CA VAL A 164 17.72 8.86 19.09
C VAL A 164 17.84 9.65 20.38
N GLU A 165 17.45 9.09 21.52
CA GLU A 165 17.58 9.76 22.83
C GLU A 165 19.03 10.13 23.15
N SER A 166 19.98 9.27 22.80
CA SER A 166 21.40 9.54 22.99
C SER A 166 21.90 10.76 22.20
N LEU A 167 21.26 11.07 21.06
CA LEU A 167 21.61 12.20 20.19
C LEU A 167 20.79 13.45 20.54
N ASN A 168 19.52 13.30 20.94
CA ASN A 168 18.58 14.40 21.19
C ASN A 168 18.78 15.04 22.57
N LYS A 169 19.91 15.72 22.78
CA LYS A 169 20.23 16.42 24.04
C LYS A 169 19.35 17.66 24.25
N GLU A 170 18.83 18.22 23.18
CA GLU A 170 18.01 19.42 23.17
C GLU A 170 16.53 19.13 23.50
N GLN A 171 16.17 17.85 23.68
CA GLN A 171 14.79 17.40 23.95
C GLN A 171 13.79 17.89 22.87
N LEU A 172 14.22 17.88 21.62
CA LEU A 172 13.37 18.21 20.46
C LEU A 172 12.33 17.10 20.20
N PRO A 173 11.22 17.39 19.50
CA PRO A 173 10.26 16.37 19.11
C PRO A 173 10.89 15.30 18.20
N VAL A 174 10.42 14.07 18.32
CA VAL A 174 10.92 12.91 17.60
C VAL A 174 9.79 12.26 16.83
N VAL A 175 9.98 12.08 15.51
CA VAL A 175 9.09 11.34 14.63
C VAL A 175 9.69 9.99 14.29
N LEU A 176 8.89 8.94 14.33
CA LEU A 176 9.22 7.64 13.73
C LEU A 176 8.54 7.56 12.36
N MET A 177 9.26 7.22 11.31
CA MET A 177 8.70 6.69 10.07
C MET A 177 8.80 5.17 10.09
N ALA A 178 7.74 4.46 9.67
CA ALA A 178 7.78 3.01 9.48
C ALA A 178 6.78 2.57 8.40
N HIS A 179 7.05 1.39 7.81
CA HIS A 179 6.18 0.81 6.80
C HIS A 179 5.75 -0.59 7.26
N LEU A 180 4.59 -0.66 7.93
CA LEU A 180 4.07 -1.88 8.55
C LEU A 180 2.58 -1.76 8.86
N ALA A 181 1.89 -2.90 9.08
CA ALA A 181 0.51 -2.94 9.54
C ALA A 181 0.44 -3.01 11.06
N VAL A 182 -0.41 -2.17 11.68
CA VAL A 182 -0.79 -2.31 13.09
C VAL A 182 -2.07 -3.13 13.25
N GLU A 183 -2.25 -3.75 14.42
CA GLU A 183 -3.51 -4.41 14.77
C GLU A 183 -4.67 -3.40 14.76
N ASP A 184 -5.87 -3.89 14.45
CA ASP A 184 -7.11 -3.12 14.35
C ASP A 184 -7.12 -2.00 13.28
N CYS A 185 -6.15 -1.96 12.34
CA CYS A 185 -6.24 -1.04 11.22
C CYS A 185 -7.38 -1.43 10.25
N ASP A 186 -8.06 -0.44 9.72
CA ASP A 186 -9.05 -0.64 8.65
C ASP A 186 -8.32 -0.87 7.31
N ARG A 187 -8.60 -2.01 6.70
CA ARG A 187 -7.98 -2.48 5.45
C ARG A 187 -8.92 -2.38 4.25
N GLU A 188 -9.93 -1.52 4.31
CA GLU A 188 -10.84 -1.29 3.19
C GLU A 188 -10.05 -0.99 1.90
N GLY A 189 -10.34 -1.74 0.84
CA GLY A 189 -9.68 -1.58 -0.48
C GLY A 189 -8.31 -2.25 -0.60
N HIS A 190 -7.67 -2.60 0.51
CA HIS A 190 -6.36 -3.22 0.50
C HIS A 190 -6.46 -4.70 0.12
N ARG A 191 -5.86 -5.08 -1.02
CA ARG A 191 -5.99 -6.42 -1.62
C ARG A 191 -4.70 -7.23 -1.62
N GLU A 192 -3.73 -6.90 -0.81
CA GLU A 192 -2.55 -7.75 -0.75
C GLU A 192 -2.93 -9.16 -0.30
N LYS A 193 -2.83 -10.10 -1.23
CA LYS A 193 -2.84 -11.53 -0.94
C LYS A 193 -1.45 -11.92 -0.47
N THR A 194 -1.14 -11.60 0.77
CA THR A 194 0.08 -12.13 1.38
C THR A 194 -0.18 -13.60 1.67
N ILE A 195 0.54 -14.49 1.01
CA ILE A 195 0.62 -15.89 1.42
C ILE A 195 1.28 -15.88 2.79
N GLY A 196 0.51 -16.18 3.86
CA GLY A 196 1.01 -16.15 5.24
C GLY A 196 0.38 -15.11 6.17
N GLY A 197 -0.61 -14.31 5.69
CA GLY A 197 -1.30 -13.28 6.46
C GLY A 197 -0.47 -12.01 6.65
N PHE A 198 -1.16 -10.88 6.89
CA PHE A 198 -0.46 -9.65 7.31
C PHE A 198 0.17 -9.90 8.67
N ASP A 199 1.48 -9.80 8.74
CA ASP A 199 2.18 -9.71 10.01
C ASP A 199 1.88 -8.34 10.62
N THR A 200 0.86 -8.30 11.49
CA THR A 200 0.51 -7.09 12.23
C THR A 200 1.29 -7.00 13.52
N VAL A 201 1.55 -5.77 13.94
CA VAL A 201 2.18 -5.49 15.23
C VAL A 201 1.19 -4.78 16.15
N ASP A 202 1.29 -5.05 17.46
CA ASP A 202 0.55 -4.28 18.44
C ASP A 202 1.10 -2.84 18.53
N LYS A 203 0.22 -1.86 18.60
CA LYS A 203 0.59 -0.43 18.66
C LYS A 203 1.49 -0.08 19.85
N SER A 204 1.48 -0.88 20.90
CA SER A 204 2.31 -0.67 22.09
C SER A 204 3.82 -0.79 21.82
N ILE A 205 4.25 -1.41 20.71
CA ILE A 205 5.66 -1.50 20.36
C ILE A 205 6.31 -0.13 20.12
N PHE A 206 5.53 0.91 19.77
CA PHE A 206 6.04 2.26 19.58
C PHE A 206 6.36 2.98 20.90
N GLY A 207 5.84 2.49 22.03
CA GLY A 207 6.02 3.12 23.34
C GLY A 207 5.63 4.60 23.33
N ASP A 208 6.19 5.38 24.27
CA ASP A 208 5.90 6.83 24.43
C ASP A 208 7.05 7.74 23.97
N ARG A 209 8.07 7.17 23.31
CA ARG A 209 9.30 7.89 22.96
C ARG A 209 9.20 8.72 21.69
N PHE A 210 8.21 8.43 20.84
CA PHE A 210 7.94 9.15 19.60
C PHE A 210 6.74 10.08 19.78
N ASP A 211 6.92 11.35 19.44
CA ASP A 211 5.85 12.36 19.50
C ASP A 211 4.87 12.20 18.32
N TYR A 212 5.33 11.57 17.20
CA TYR A 212 4.50 11.16 16.07
C TYR A 212 5.06 9.90 15.39
N VAL A 213 4.18 9.03 14.93
CA VAL A 213 4.53 7.81 14.18
C VAL A 213 3.88 7.88 12.80
N ALA A 214 4.69 8.13 11.78
CA ALA A 214 4.30 8.27 10.38
C ALA A 214 4.35 6.92 9.68
N LEU A 215 3.20 6.26 9.54
CA LEU A 215 3.08 4.93 8.95
C LEU A 215 2.71 4.96 7.46
N GLY A 216 3.26 4.03 6.69
CA GLY A 216 2.80 3.58 5.38
C GLY A 216 2.35 2.12 5.40
N HIS A 217 2.02 1.55 4.25
CA HIS A 217 1.53 0.19 4.01
C HIS A 217 0.00 0.10 3.90
N ILE A 218 -0.76 0.82 4.68
CA ILE A 218 -2.24 0.82 4.61
C ILE A 218 -2.70 2.05 3.82
N HIS A 219 -3.40 1.81 2.71
CA HIS A 219 -3.79 2.86 1.75
C HIS A 219 -4.89 3.78 2.27
N LYS A 220 -5.63 3.36 3.30
CA LYS A 220 -6.66 4.18 3.95
C LYS A 220 -6.05 5.04 5.03
N GLN A 221 -6.20 6.36 4.89
CA GLN A 221 -5.82 7.30 5.93
C GLN A 221 -6.58 6.99 7.23
N GLN A 222 -5.85 6.88 8.33
CA GLN A 222 -6.42 6.63 9.65
C GLN A 222 -5.47 7.02 10.78
N LYS A 223 -6.05 7.31 11.95
CA LYS A 223 -5.33 7.79 13.13
C LYS A 223 -5.64 6.93 14.35
N PHE A 224 -4.63 6.72 15.18
CA PHE A 224 -4.72 6.05 16.47
C PHE A 224 -4.05 6.92 17.54
N ASP A 225 -4.32 6.61 18.80
CA ASP A 225 -3.69 7.24 19.95
C ASP A 225 -3.71 8.78 19.87
N ASN A 226 -4.91 9.35 19.77
CA ASN A 226 -5.15 10.79 19.64
C ASN A 226 -4.35 11.45 18.50
N GLY A 227 -4.13 10.73 17.39
CA GLY A 227 -3.42 11.22 16.22
C GLY A 227 -1.90 11.07 16.29
N ARG A 228 -1.35 10.49 17.37
CA ARG A 228 0.09 10.23 17.50
C ARG A 228 0.60 9.17 16.52
N ILE A 229 -0.20 8.15 16.23
CA ILE A 229 0.10 7.11 15.25
C ILE A 229 -0.86 7.31 14.07
N ALA A 230 -0.33 7.46 12.85
CA ALA A 230 -1.17 7.72 11.69
C ALA A 230 -0.63 7.09 10.40
N TYR A 231 -1.53 6.59 9.59
CA TYR A 231 -1.30 6.33 8.17
C TYR A 231 -1.73 7.55 7.36
N SER A 232 -0.89 8.01 6.45
CA SER A 232 -1.30 9.03 5.47
C SER A 232 -2.23 8.48 4.41
N GLY A 233 -2.11 7.17 4.15
CA GLY A 233 -2.75 6.47 3.04
C GLY A 233 -2.10 6.76 1.69
N SER A 234 -2.56 6.07 0.65
CA SER A 234 -2.14 6.33 -0.72
C SER A 234 -2.76 7.62 -1.25
N PRO A 235 -2.01 8.47 -1.99
CA PRO A 235 -2.54 9.73 -2.54
C PRO A 235 -3.42 9.51 -3.78
N ILE A 236 -3.37 8.35 -4.39
CA ILE A 236 -4.14 7.97 -5.59
C ILE A 236 -4.82 6.62 -5.33
N ALA A 237 -6.11 6.51 -5.64
CA ALA A 237 -6.83 5.25 -5.53
C ALA A 237 -6.20 4.16 -6.41
N ILE A 238 -5.93 3.00 -5.86
CA ILE A 238 -5.37 1.85 -6.58
C ILE A 238 -6.40 0.74 -6.81
N SER A 239 -7.57 0.85 -6.20
CA SER A 239 -8.66 -0.12 -6.31
C SER A 239 -10.03 0.54 -6.35
N PHE A 240 -10.99 -0.06 -7.10
CA PHE A 240 -12.41 0.34 -7.06
C PHE A 240 -13.09 0.10 -5.71
N ASP A 241 -12.45 -0.55 -4.78
CA ASP A 241 -13.01 -0.86 -3.47
C ASP A 241 -12.53 0.12 -2.38
N GLU A 242 -11.78 1.15 -2.78
CA GLU A 242 -11.38 2.28 -1.96
C GLU A 242 -12.43 3.38 -2.02
N HIS A 243 -13.32 3.43 -1.00
CA HIS A 243 -14.46 4.35 -0.96
C HIS A 243 -14.24 5.53 -0.01
N TYR A 244 -13.00 5.96 0.14
CA TYR A 244 -12.57 7.04 1.02
C TYR A 244 -11.76 8.10 0.24
N PRO A 245 -11.66 9.34 0.75
CA PRO A 245 -10.83 10.35 0.13
C PRO A 245 -9.34 10.00 0.27
N HIS A 246 -8.56 10.28 -0.77
CA HIS A 246 -7.11 10.15 -0.76
C HIS A 246 -6.48 11.46 -0.35
N THR A 247 -5.51 11.41 0.56
CA THR A 247 -4.99 12.60 1.23
C THR A 247 -3.47 12.55 1.38
N VAL A 248 -2.91 13.71 1.72
CA VAL A 248 -1.62 13.85 2.40
C VAL A 248 -1.85 14.57 3.72
N SER A 249 -1.03 14.32 4.73
CA SER A 249 -1.23 14.88 6.07
C SER A 249 -0.20 15.97 6.39
N VAL A 250 -0.65 17.17 6.72
CA VAL A 250 0.16 18.24 7.31
C VAL A 250 0.08 18.09 8.83
N VAL A 251 1.22 17.95 9.50
CA VAL A 251 1.25 17.65 10.93
C VAL A 251 2.19 18.62 11.66
N ASN A 252 1.66 19.32 12.67
CA ASN A 252 2.42 20.13 13.59
C ASN A 252 2.74 19.34 14.85
N ILE A 253 4.03 19.22 15.17
CA ILE A 253 4.53 18.35 16.23
C ILE A 253 5.31 19.19 17.24
N GLU A 254 4.91 19.09 18.51
CA GLU A 254 5.62 19.66 19.63
C GLU A 254 5.97 18.57 20.64
N LYS A 255 7.13 18.67 21.27
CA LYS A 255 7.58 17.67 22.24
C LYS A 255 6.58 17.47 23.38
N GLY A 256 6.14 16.22 23.56
CA GLY A 256 5.25 15.82 24.65
C GLY A 256 3.80 16.30 24.50
N LYS A 257 3.39 16.79 23.33
CA LYS A 257 2.00 17.16 23.04
C LYS A 257 1.40 16.24 21.98
N SER A 258 0.07 16.13 21.99
CA SER A 258 -0.63 15.47 20.87
C SER A 258 -0.39 16.26 19.58
N PRO A 259 -0.11 15.59 18.46
CA PRO A 259 0.08 16.25 17.17
C PRO A 259 -1.21 16.94 16.72
N ASP A 260 -1.06 18.09 16.07
CA ASP A 260 -2.14 18.76 15.35
C ASP A 260 -1.99 18.48 13.86
N SER A 261 -2.95 17.78 13.27
CA SER A 261 -2.86 17.30 11.88
C SER A 261 -4.09 17.64 11.06
N GLU A 262 -3.84 18.11 9.84
CA GLU A 262 -4.82 18.38 8.80
C GLU A 262 -4.58 17.47 7.60
N GLU A 263 -5.65 16.82 7.10
CA GLU A 263 -5.63 16.00 5.89
C GLU A 263 -6.04 16.85 4.69
N LEU A 264 -5.12 16.99 3.73
CA LEU A 264 -5.36 17.69 2.48
C LEU A 264 -5.71 16.68 1.38
N GLU A 265 -6.93 16.79 0.86
CA GLU A 265 -7.43 15.88 -0.17
C GLU A 265 -6.71 16.07 -1.50
N ILE A 266 -6.25 14.99 -2.08
CA ILE A 266 -5.71 14.92 -3.44
C ILE A 266 -6.86 14.63 -4.41
N LYS A 267 -7.12 15.56 -5.31
CA LYS A 267 -8.19 15.40 -6.30
C LYS A 267 -7.74 14.46 -7.42
N PRO A 268 -8.47 13.36 -7.67
CA PRO A 268 -8.09 12.44 -8.73
C PRO A 268 -8.28 13.08 -10.11
N LEU A 269 -7.34 12.85 -11.02
CA LEU A 269 -7.51 13.18 -12.44
C LEU A 269 -8.60 12.29 -13.08
N ARG A 270 -8.65 11.02 -12.66
CA ARG A 270 -9.59 10.00 -13.12
C ARG A 270 -10.27 9.32 -11.93
N PRO A 271 -11.46 9.79 -11.52
CA PRO A 271 -12.20 9.11 -10.46
C PRO A 271 -12.61 7.68 -10.88
N LEU A 272 -12.76 6.80 -9.89
CA LEU A 272 -13.20 5.42 -10.09
C LEU A 272 -14.70 5.29 -9.80
N HIS A 273 -15.49 4.86 -10.78
CA HIS A 273 -16.93 4.70 -10.63
C HIS A 273 -17.39 3.28 -10.90
N THR A 274 -18.17 2.74 -9.98
CA THR A 274 -18.94 1.50 -10.18
C THR A 274 -20.36 1.85 -10.59
N ILE A 275 -20.75 1.50 -11.81
CA ILE A 275 -22.06 1.87 -12.39
C ILE A 275 -22.80 0.64 -12.96
N PRO A 276 -24.14 0.62 -12.81
CA PRO A 276 -24.95 1.43 -11.87
C PRO A 276 -24.57 1.15 -10.41
N GLN A 277 -25.02 1.98 -9.47
CA GLN A 277 -24.73 1.75 -8.03
C GLN A 277 -25.25 0.40 -7.55
N GLU A 278 -26.47 0.06 -7.97
CA GLU A 278 -27.02 -1.28 -7.73
C GLU A 278 -26.72 -2.22 -8.89
N GLY A 279 -26.47 -3.48 -8.59
CA GLY A 279 -26.27 -4.52 -9.60
C GLY A 279 -27.51 -4.66 -10.49
N VAL A 280 -27.31 -4.69 -11.81
CA VAL A 280 -28.37 -4.85 -12.81
C VAL A 280 -27.99 -5.91 -13.84
N PRO A 281 -28.95 -6.46 -14.62
CA PRO A 281 -28.64 -7.33 -15.75
C PRO A 281 -27.67 -6.68 -16.73
N PHE A 282 -26.79 -7.48 -17.33
CA PHE A 282 -25.70 -7.03 -18.22
C PHE A 282 -26.11 -5.99 -19.26
N LYS A 283 -27.23 -6.23 -19.98
CA LYS A 283 -27.74 -5.29 -21.00
C LYS A 283 -28.10 -3.91 -20.44
N LYS A 284 -28.54 -3.84 -19.18
CA LYS A 284 -28.83 -2.57 -18.51
C LYS A 284 -27.55 -1.85 -18.09
N ALA A 285 -26.56 -2.57 -17.61
CA ALA A 285 -25.25 -2.02 -17.28
C ALA A 285 -24.55 -1.44 -18.52
N LEU A 286 -24.61 -2.14 -19.66
CA LEU A 286 -24.09 -1.60 -20.93
C LEU A 286 -24.77 -0.29 -21.34
N LYS A 287 -26.11 -0.18 -21.14
CA LYS A 287 -26.82 1.07 -21.41
C LYS A 287 -26.41 2.21 -20.47
N ALA A 288 -26.03 1.91 -19.24
CA ALA A 288 -25.50 2.90 -18.32
C ALA A 288 -24.15 3.42 -18.83
N LEU A 289 -23.24 2.53 -19.28
CA LEU A 289 -21.97 2.91 -19.88
C LEU A 289 -22.16 3.73 -21.18
N GLU A 290 -23.11 3.34 -22.04
CA GLU A 290 -23.44 4.06 -23.27
C GLU A 290 -23.89 5.50 -22.98
N LYS A 291 -24.65 5.71 -21.91
CA LYS A 291 -25.14 7.01 -21.47
C LYS A 291 -24.13 7.81 -20.64
N TRP A 292 -23.00 7.22 -20.27
CA TRP A 292 -21.97 7.92 -19.51
C TRP A 292 -21.46 9.13 -20.31
N PRO A 293 -21.18 10.28 -19.66
CA PRO A 293 -20.76 11.48 -20.37
C PRO A 293 -19.50 11.27 -21.20
N ASP A 294 -19.49 11.71 -22.45
CA ASP A 294 -18.36 11.44 -23.39
C ASP A 294 -17.04 12.09 -22.96
N LYS A 295 -17.09 13.22 -22.24
CA LYS A 295 -15.92 13.98 -21.80
C LYS A 295 -15.47 13.64 -20.38
N ASP A 296 -16.17 12.74 -19.72
CA ASP A 296 -15.82 12.32 -18.36
C ASP A 296 -14.59 11.39 -18.40
N MET A 297 -13.54 11.75 -17.68
CA MET A 297 -12.25 11.05 -17.67
C MET A 297 -12.17 9.97 -16.58
N SER A 298 -13.27 9.29 -16.26
CA SER A 298 -13.32 8.30 -15.18
C SER A 298 -12.85 6.91 -15.62
N TYR A 299 -12.48 6.11 -14.63
CA TYR A 299 -12.44 4.65 -14.72
C TYR A 299 -13.81 4.07 -14.36
N ILE A 300 -14.28 3.12 -15.17
CA ILE A 300 -15.62 2.55 -15.02
C ILE A 300 -15.55 1.05 -14.75
N ARG A 301 -16.22 0.63 -13.67
CA ARG A 301 -16.53 -0.75 -13.35
C ARG A 301 -18.05 -0.95 -13.48
N LEU A 302 -18.49 -1.92 -14.29
CA LEU A 302 -19.92 -2.21 -14.43
C LEU A 302 -20.39 -3.17 -13.33
N ASN A 303 -21.52 -2.85 -12.69
CA ASN A 303 -22.11 -3.64 -11.60
C ASN A 303 -23.21 -4.57 -12.11
N ILE A 304 -22.98 -5.87 -12.06
CA ILE A 304 -23.82 -6.92 -12.64
C ILE A 304 -24.42 -7.79 -11.53
N CYS A 305 -25.74 -8.04 -11.56
CA CYS A 305 -26.42 -8.89 -10.57
C CYS A 305 -26.86 -10.27 -11.10
N GLN A 306 -26.71 -10.53 -12.39
CA GLN A 306 -27.11 -11.78 -13.05
C GLN A 306 -25.97 -12.26 -13.97
N PRO A 307 -24.93 -12.90 -13.40
CA PRO A 307 -23.76 -13.32 -14.17
C PRO A 307 -24.09 -14.39 -15.23
N GLU A 308 -25.09 -15.22 -15.00
CA GLU A 308 -25.57 -16.25 -15.92
C GLU A 308 -26.10 -15.69 -17.26
N ASP A 309 -26.53 -14.42 -17.26
CA ASP A 309 -27.02 -13.72 -18.46
C ASP A 309 -25.89 -13.01 -19.24
N MET A 310 -24.65 -13.11 -18.78
CA MET A 310 -23.51 -12.46 -19.45
C MET A 310 -23.06 -13.29 -20.66
N PRO A 311 -22.98 -12.66 -21.85
CA PRO A 311 -22.47 -13.34 -23.02
C PRO A 311 -20.94 -13.55 -22.91
N VAL A 312 -20.40 -14.53 -23.66
CA VAL A 312 -18.96 -14.84 -23.68
C VAL A 312 -18.11 -13.64 -24.08
N ASP A 313 -18.61 -12.80 -24.99
CA ASP A 313 -17.97 -11.57 -25.49
C ASP A 313 -18.32 -10.31 -24.68
N CYS A 314 -18.72 -10.46 -23.41
CA CYS A 314 -19.15 -9.35 -22.56
C CYS A 314 -18.09 -8.23 -22.43
N MET A 315 -16.82 -8.58 -22.34
CA MET A 315 -15.73 -7.60 -22.31
C MET A 315 -15.65 -6.78 -23.60
N GLU A 316 -15.72 -7.44 -24.75
CA GLU A 316 -15.65 -6.80 -26.07
C GLU A 316 -16.85 -5.84 -26.26
N GLN A 317 -18.05 -6.26 -25.84
CA GLN A 317 -19.24 -5.42 -25.89
C GLN A 317 -19.12 -4.18 -25.00
N ALA A 318 -18.54 -4.31 -23.80
CA ALA A 318 -18.34 -3.17 -22.91
C ALA A 318 -17.27 -2.21 -23.44
N VAL A 319 -16.14 -2.74 -23.91
CA VAL A 319 -15.09 -1.94 -24.56
C VAL A 319 -15.65 -1.18 -25.76
N ALA A 320 -16.44 -1.84 -26.63
CA ALA A 320 -17.06 -1.21 -27.80
C ALA A 320 -17.96 -0.02 -27.42
N ARG A 321 -18.63 -0.06 -26.25
CA ARG A 321 -19.47 1.06 -25.76
C ARG A 321 -18.67 2.21 -25.17
N ALA A 322 -17.43 1.95 -24.74
CA ALA A 322 -16.53 2.98 -24.26
C ALA A 322 -15.72 3.66 -25.40
N ILE A 323 -15.66 3.07 -26.59
CA ILE A 323 -14.97 3.66 -27.74
C ILE A 323 -15.53 5.05 -28.05
N GLY A 324 -14.64 6.03 -28.18
CA GLY A 324 -15.02 7.43 -28.46
C GLY A 324 -15.36 8.25 -27.23
N LYS A 325 -15.37 7.65 -26.02
CA LYS A 325 -15.51 8.34 -24.73
C LYS A 325 -14.15 8.60 -24.10
N SER A 326 -14.09 9.58 -23.19
CA SER A 326 -12.88 9.85 -22.38
C SER A 326 -12.76 8.91 -21.19
N CYS A 327 -13.81 8.19 -20.80
CA CYS A 327 -13.78 7.21 -19.73
C CYS A 327 -13.05 5.92 -20.18
N ARG A 328 -12.49 5.20 -19.21
CA ARG A 328 -11.80 3.91 -19.40
C ARG A 328 -12.63 2.81 -18.75
N PHE A 329 -13.19 1.91 -19.55
CA PHE A 329 -13.84 0.73 -18.99
C PHE A 329 -12.78 -0.26 -18.48
N CYS A 330 -12.94 -0.72 -17.24
CA CYS A 330 -11.96 -1.58 -16.56
C CYS A 330 -12.43 -3.03 -16.41
N THR A 331 -13.57 -3.23 -15.75
CA THR A 331 -13.99 -4.58 -15.32
C THR A 331 -15.47 -4.61 -14.91
N PHE A 332 -15.90 -5.79 -14.46
CA PHE A 332 -17.22 -6.03 -13.89
C PHE A 332 -17.12 -6.30 -12.37
N LYS A 333 -18.05 -5.74 -11.60
CA LYS A 333 -18.38 -6.21 -10.27
C LYS A 333 -19.60 -7.14 -10.42
N VAL A 334 -19.42 -8.40 -10.06
CA VAL A 334 -20.47 -9.41 -10.20
C VAL A 334 -20.99 -9.80 -8.81
N SER A 335 -22.29 -9.64 -8.59
CA SER A 335 -22.96 -10.07 -7.37
C SER A 335 -24.00 -11.13 -7.72
N THR A 336 -23.90 -12.31 -7.13
CA THR A 336 -24.94 -13.34 -7.19
C THR A 336 -25.99 -13.04 -6.15
N THR A 337 -27.20 -12.66 -6.60
CA THR A 337 -28.38 -12.71 -5.74
C THR A 337 -28.81 -14.15 -5.63
N VAL A 338 -28.34 -14.86 -4.60
CA VAL A 338 -28.96 -16.12 -4.21
C VAL A 338 -30.36 -15.78 -3.72
N LYS A 339 -31.39 -15.98 -4.57
CA LYS A 339 -32.77 -16.04 -4.11
C LYS A 339 -32.84 -17.23 -3.15
N ARG A 340 -32.89 -16.98 -1.83
CA ARG A 340 -33.28 -17.98 -0.85
C ARG A 340 -34.67 -18.50 -1.29
N ARG A 341 -34.73 -19.69 -1.86
CA ARG A 341 -35.94 -20.49 -1.83
C ARG A 341 -36.11 -20.92 -0.38
N ASP A 342 -37.18 -20.44 0.25
CA ASP A 342 -37.68 -20.97 1.51
C ASP A 342 -38.01 -22.45 1.31
N GLU A 343 -37.06 -23.33 1.62
CA GLU A 343 -37.33 -24.72 1.99
C GLU A 343 -36.33 -25.05 3.11
N GLY A 344 -36.91 -25.27 4.29
CA GLY A 344 -36.23 -25.39 5.56
C GLY A 344 -35.12 -26.44 5.59
N ILE A 345 -33.93 -25.97 5.57
CA ILE A 345 -32.76 -26.60 6.17
C ILE A 345 -31.91 -25.48 6.74
N ASN A 346 -31.94 -25.35 8.07
CA ASN A 346 -30.95 -24.56 8.80
C ASN A 346 -29.58 -25.23 8.61
N GLN A 347 -28.79 -24.67 7.67
CA GLN A 347 -27.35 -24.78 7.71
C GLN A 347 -26.83 -23.36 7.60
N ASP A 348 -26.34 -22.86 8.72
CA ASP A 348 -25.51 -21.68 8.80
C ASP A 348 -24.27 -21.92 7.91
N PHE A 349 -24.33 -21.43 6.66
CA PHE A 349 -23.11 -21.14 5.94
C PHE A 349 -22.54 -19.87 6.56
N HIS A 350 -21.83 -20.03 7.68
CA HIS A 350 -20.75 -19.12 8.03
C HIS A 350 -19.87 -18.99 6.78
N ALA A 351 -19.49 -17.75 6.46
CA ALA A 351 -18.39 -17.51 5.54
C ALA A 351 -17.29 -18.48 5.93
N LEU A 352 -16.96 -19.42 5.03
CA LEU A 352 -15.81 -20.29 5.22
C LEU A 352 -14.63 -19.34 5.40
N GLU A 353 -14.17 -19.21 6.63
CA GLU A 353 -12.83 -18.77 6.93
C GLU A 353 -11.95 -19.62 6.02
N PHE A 354 -11.27 -18.98 5.09
CA PHE A 354 -10.17 -19.58 4.36
C PHE A 354 -9.03 -19.79 5.36
N LYS A 355 -9.22 -20.73 6.28
CA LYS A 355 -8.15 -21.31 7.06
C LYS A 355 -7.40 -22.21 6.10
N GLU A 356 -6.18 -21.75 5.75
CA GLU A 356 -5.08 -22.57 5.25
C GLU A 356 -5.50 -23.78 4.40
N LEU A 357 -6.12 -23.53 3.24
CA LEU A 357 -6.29 -24.59 2.26
C LEU A 357 -4.93 -24.81 1.61
N SER A 358 -4.40 -26.02 1.69
CA SER A 358 -3.23 -26.41 0.91
C SER A 358 -3.53 -26.28 -0.58
N PRO A 359 -2.52 -26.11 -1.46
CA PRO A 359 -2.71 -26.16 -2.90
C PRO A 359 -3.49 -27.39 -3.35
N VAL A 360 -3.34 -28.52 -2.65
CA VAL A 360 -4.08 -29.77 -2.89
C VAL A 360 -5.57 -29.60 -2.57
N ASP A 361 -5.93 -28.98 -1.41
CA ASP A 361 -7.34 -28.73 -1.04
C ASP A 361 -8.06 -27.82 -2.04
N VAL A 362 -7.36 -26.79 -2.53
CA VAL A 362 -7.87 -25.88 -3.56
C VAL A 362 -8.13 -26.62 -4.87
N ALA A 363 -7.17 -27.47 -5.28
CA ALA A 363 -7.28 -28.25 -6.51
C ALA A 363 -8.41 -29.30 -6.41
N GLU A 364 -8.56 -29.98 -5.28
CA GLU A 364 -9.67 -30.90 -5.02
C GLU A 364 -11.02 -30.20 -5.15
N SER A 365 -11.19 -29.06 -4.49
CA SER A 365 -12.42 -28.26 -4.56
C SER A 365 -12.74 -27.83 -6.00
N PHE A 366 -11.71 -27.43 -6.76
CA PHE A 366 -11.86 -27.03 -8.16
C PHE A 366 -12.28 -28.22 -9.03
N PHE A 367 -11.66 -29.39 -8.91
CA PHE A 367 -12.00 -30.57 -9.70
C PHE A 367 -13.41 -31.08 -9.41
N MET A 368 -13.85 -31.06 -8.12
CA MET A 368 -15.22 -31.41 -7.74
C MET A 368 -16.27 -30.49 -8.36
N THR A 369 -15.95 -29.21 -8.54
CA THR A 369 -16.91 -28.23 -9.08
C THR A 369 -16.86 -28.08 -10.60
N SER A 370 -15.74 -28.43 -11.23
CA SER A 370 -15.49 -28.21 -12.68
C SER A 370 -15.90 -29.39 -13.57
N GLY A 371 -16.37 -30.52 -12.98
CA GLY A 371 -16.80 -31.70 -13.74
C GLY A 371 -15.66 -32.38 -14.52
N VAL A 372 -14.42 -32.22 -14.05
CA VAL A 372 -13.25 -32.91 -14.60
C VAL A 372 -13.37 -34.41 -14.30
N ASP A 373 -12.92 -35.26 -15.24
CA ASP A 373 -12.90 -36.70 -15.10
C ASP A 373 -12.15 -37.15 -13.84
N GLU A 374 -12.70 -38.15 -13.11
CA GLU A 374 -12.12 -38.58 -11.83
C GLU A 374 -10.69 -39.15 -11.94
N GLU A 375 -10.37 -39.80 -13.04
CA GLU A 375 -9.05 -40.38 -13.27
C GLU A 375 -8.01 -39.30 -13.51
N LEU A 376 -8.38 -38.29 -14.30
CA LEU A 376 -7.55 -37.11 -14.60
C LEU A 376 -7.38 -36.22 -13.35
N SER A 377 -8.42 -36.06 -12.54
CA SER A 377 -8.37 -35.33 -11.27
C SER A 377 -7.38 -35.95 -10.29
N ARG A 378 -7.37 -37.27 -10.15
CA ARG A 378 -6.41 -37.99 -9.32
C ARG A 378 -4.97 -37.84 -9.77
N GLU A 379 -4.75 -37.85 -11.08
CA GLU A 379 -3.41 -37.68 -11.66
C GLU A 379 -2.87 -36.26 -11.35
N TYR A 380 -3.66 -35.21 -11.55
CA TYR A 380 -3.28 -33.84 -11.23
C TYR A 380 -3.08 -33.62 -9.73
N LEU A 381 -3.93 -34.15 -8.88
CA LEU A 381 -3.75 -34.04 -7.42
C LEU A 381 -2.45 -34.69 -6.96
N LYS A 382 -2.10 -35.82 -7.53
CA LYS A 382 -0.82 -36.49 -7.24
C LYS A 382 0.37 -35.62 -7.66
N MET A 383 0.33 -35.00 -8.84
CA MET A 383 1.40 -34.09 -9.31
C MET A 383 1.53 -32.86 -8.40
N ILE A 384 0.42 -32.29 -7.93
CA ILE A 384 0.43 -31.13 -7.02
C ILE A 384 1.04 -31.52 -5.68
N THR A 385 0.69 -32.69 -5.13
CA THR A 385 1.27 -33.21 -3.87
C THR A 385 2.78 -33.45 -4.00
N GLU A 386 3.24 -34.06 -5.10
CA GLU A 386 4.65 -34.29 -5.36
C GLU A 386 5.44 -32.96 -5.47
N LEU A 387 4.87 -31.93 -6.10
CA LEU A 387 5.46 -30.59 -6.18
C LEU A 387 5.50 -29.88 -4.82
N GLU A 388 4.48 -30.02 -3.97
CA GLU A 388 4.51 -29.49 -2.61
C GLU A 388 5.61 -30.15 -1.76
N GLU A 389 5.78 -31.47 -1.88
CA GLU A 389 6.84 -32.20 -1.18
C GLU A 389 8.23 -31.75 -1.65
N GLU A 390 8.45 -31.59 -2.95
CA GLU A 390 9.71 -31.10 -3.52
C GLU A 390 10.03 -29.68 -3.05
N LEU A 391 9.08 -28.75 -3.06
CA LEU A 391 9.26 -27.39 -2.57
C LEU A 391 9.57 -27.35 -1.08
N HIS A 392 8.91 -28.20 -0.29
CA HIS A 392 9.14 -28.27 1.15
C HIS A 392 10.49 -28.88 1.52
N ASP A 393 11.02 -29.77 0.68
CA ASP A 393 12.36 -30.37 0.85
C ASP A 393 13.45 -29.39 0.39
N GLU A 394 13.23 -28.56 -0.64
CA GLU A 394 14.15 -27.50 -1.03
C GLU A 394 14.21 -26.37 0.03
N GLU A 395 13.10 -26.01 0.66
CA GLU A 395 13.08 -25.05 1.77
C GLU A 395 13.80 -25.56 3.02
N LYS A 396 13.88 -26.88 3.23
CA LYS A 396 14.63 -27.48 4.35
C LYS A 396 16.13 -27.64 4.07
N ALA A 397 16.54 -27.61 2.82
CA ALA A 397 17.92 -27.81 2.38
C ALA A 397 18.71 -26.51 2.16
N GLY A 398 18.05 -25.32 2.13
CA GLY A 398 18.65 -24.00 2.00
C GLY A 398 18.66 -23.25 3.33
#